data_c4326d3cc455720f224a1a6981f80265
#
_entry.id   c4326d3cc455720f224a1a6981f80265
#
_cell.length_a   1.000
_cell.length_b   1.000
_cell.length_c   1.000
_cell.angle_alpha   90.00
_cell.angle_beta   90.00
_cell.angle_gamma   90.00
#
_symmetry.space_group_name_H-M   'P 1'
#
loop_
_entity.id
_entity.type
_entity.pdbx_description
1 polymer ?
#
loop_
_entity_poly.entity_id
_entity_poly.type
_entity_poly.pdbx_seq_one_letter_code
_entity_poly.pdbx_strand_id
1 'polypeptide(L)'
;MKTTTLAAVWMATAAATIAVPAPAHADNANLQFQDPPGNIRCVLDGQHALAMCQISDYTYVVPPGLPRDQSGGPCPPGAGPGRDFRLDQGQPGYLTCTYSALASGFGPWTTLDYGQTQSVGVIACDSEPAGMTCTDSTSGHFFRVSHDSYQLG
;
A
#
# COMPACT_ATOMS: atom_id res chain seq x y z
N MET A 1 77.40 12.98 -1.27
CA MET A 1 76.07 12.91 -0.58
C MET A 1 74.97 12.96 -1.62
N LYS A 2 74.30 11.82 -1.89
CA LYS A 2 73.26 11.70 -2.88
C LYS A 2 71.94 11.51 -2.08
N THR A 3 71.09 12.49 -2.12
CA THR A 3 69.74 12.47 -1.50
C THR A 3 68.76 11.88 -2.50
N THR A 4 68.18 10.72 -2.16
CA THR A 4 67.17 10.04 -2.97
C THR A 4 65.77 10.44 -2.43
N THR A 5 64.98 11.13 -3.24
CA THR A 5 63.61 11.54 -2.93
C THR A 5 62.65 10.41 -3.34
N LEU A 6 61.94 9.82 -2.38
CA LEU A 6 60.87 8.85 -2.60
C LEU A 6 59.55 9.60 -2.84
N ALA A 7 59.00 9.46 -4.05
CA ALA A 7 57.68 9.95 -4.40
C ALA A 7 56.64 8.89 -4.01
N ALA A 8 55.75 9.25 -3.07
CA ALA A 8 54.60 8.43 -2.69
C ALA A 8 53.46 8.64 -3.69
N VAL A 9 53.09 7.60 -4.41
CA VAL A 9 51.91 7.58 -5.31
C VAL A 9 50.68 7.20 -4.50
N TRP A 10 49.77 8.14 -4.32
CA TRP A 10 48.45 7.90 -3.73
C TRP A 10 47.50 7.38 -4.83
N MET A 11 47.10 6.12 -4.74
CA MET A 11 46.01 5.58 -5.57
C MET A 11 44.66 5.94 -4.93
N ALA A 12 43.92 6.81 -5.57
CA ALA A 12 42.52 7.09 -5.22
C ALA A 12 41.61 6.03 -5.85
N THR A 13 41.05 5.15 -5.02
CA THR A 13 40.01 4.20 -5.44
C THR A 13 38.67 4.91 -5.49
N ALA A 14 38.18 5.21 -6.68
CA ALA A 14 36.83 5.70 -6.89
C ALA A 14 35.81 4.54 -6.70
N ALA A 15 35.05 4.58 -5.62
CA ALA A 15 33.91 3.67 -5.43
C ALA A 15 32.77 4.14 -6.34
N ALA A 16 32.47 3.40 -7.40
CA ALA A 16 31.32 3.63 -8.25
C ALA A 16 30.06 3.13 -7.50
N THR A 17 29.23 4.05 -6.99
CA THR A 17 27.91 3.73 -6.49
C THR A 17 26.99 3.43 -7.67
N ILE A 18 26.57 2.18 -7.81
CA ILE A 18 25.55 1.77 -8.78
C ILE A 18 24.22 2.19 -8.18
N ALA A 19 23.65 3.31 -8.66
CA ALA A 19 22.26 3.67 -8.37
C ALA A 19 21.37 2.67 -9.11
N VAL A 20 20.67 1.80 -8.37
CA VAL A 20 19.61 0.96 -8.93
C VAL A 20 18.42 1.88 -9.20
N PRO A 21 17.95 2.04 -10.46
CA PRO A 21 16.77 2.83 -10.71
C PRO A 21 15.56 2.17 -10.03
N ALA A 22 14.89 2.90 -9.15
CA ALA A 22 13.59 2.48 -8.64
C ALA A 22 12.61 2.35 -9.83
N PRO A 23 11.77 1.30 -9.89
CA PRO A 23 10.76 1.20 -10.93
C PRO A 23 9.84 2.42 -10.87
N ALA A 24 9.81 3.18 -11.96
CA ALA A 24 8.86 4.29 -12.09
C ALA A 24 7.47 3.67 -12.36
N HIS A 25 6.63 3.60 -11.33
CA HIS A 25 5.23 3.25 -11.51
C HIS A 25 4.52 4.45 -12.15
N ALA A 26 3.76 4.20 -13.23
CA ALA A 26 3.00 5.27 -13.89
C ALA A 26 1.92 5.78 -12.93
N ASP A 27 1.86 7.09 -12.69
CA ASP A 27 0.94 7.73 -11.76
C ASP A 27 -0.56 7.44 -12.05
N ASN A 28 -0.87 7.00 -13.29
CA ASN A 28 -2.24 6.68 -13.72
C ASN A 28 -2.49 5.16 -13.86
N ALA A 29 -1.62 4.31 -13.36
CA ALA A 29 -1.82 2.86 -13.43
C ALA A 29 -2.91 2.41 -12.45
N ASN A 30 -3.68 1.40 -12.87
CA ASN A 30 -4.57 0.67 -11.97
C ASN A 30 -3.94 -0.69 -11.70
N LEU A 31 -3.66 -0.99 -10.45
CA LEU A 31 -3.06 -2.26 -10.02
C LEU A 31 -4.04 -3.02 -9.13
N GLN A 32 -4.09 -4.33 -9.30
CA GLN A 32 -4.85 -5.20 -8.42
C GLN A 32 -3.99 -6.37 -7.96
N PHE A 33 -4.05 -6.65 -6.69
CA PHE A 33 -3.25 -7.71 -6.06
C PHE A 33 -3.95 -8.25 -4.81
N GLN A 34 -3.42 -9.34 -4.33
CA GLN A 34 -3.89 -9.99 -3.10
C GLN A 34 -2.69 -10.42 -2.26
N ASP A 35 -2.91 -10.58 -0.96
CA ASP A 35 -1.93 -11.21 -0.07
C ASP A 35 -1.73 -12.70 -0.43
N PRO A 36 -0.66 -13.38 0.04
CA PRO A 36 -0.39 -14.77 -0.30
C PRO A 36 -1.53 -15.74 0.00
N PRO A 37 -2.27 -15.65 1.12
CA PRO A 37 -3.44 -16.49 1.34
C PRO A 37 -4.65 -16.12 0.48
N GLY A 38 -4.66 -14.94 -0.17
CA GLY A 38 -5.80 -14.44 -0.95
C GLY A 38 -6.97 -13.94 -0.10
N ASN A 39 -6.74 -13.69 1.18
CA ASN A 39 -7.74 -13.19 2.11
C ASN A 39 -7.96 -11.68 1.99
N ILE A 40 -6.89 -10.92 1.71
CA ILE A 40 -6.93 -9.47 1.51
C ILE A 40 -6.68 -9.18 0.05
N ARG A 41 -7.62 -8.51 -0.59
CA ARG A 41 -7.54 -8.08 -2.00
C ARG A 41 -7.53 -6.57 -2.08
N CYS A 42 -6.61 -6.02 -2.86
CA CYS A 42 -6.41 -4.58 -2.97
C CYS A 42 -6.42 -4.10 -4.41
N VAL A 43 -6.92 -2.90 -4.60
CA VAL A 43 -6.82 -2.13 -5.84
C VAL A 43 -6.14 -0.80 -5.51
N LEU A 44 -5.13 -0.44 -6.29
CA LEU A 44 -4.58 0.91 -6.37
C LEU A 44 -5.08 1.56 -7.64
N ASP A 45 -5.76 2.70 -7.49
CA ASP A 45 -6.27 3.49 -8.61
C ASP A 45 -5.45 4.78 -8.71
N GLY A 46 -4.59 4.84 -9.72
CA GLY A 46 -3.75 6.01 -9.96
C GLY A 46 -4.51 7.21 -10.53
N GLN A 47 -5.62 6.99 -11.19
CA GLN A 47 -6.43 8.10 -11.73
C GLN A 47 -7.12 8.89 -10.63
N HIS A 48 -7.53 8.21 -9.57
CA HIS A 48 -8.21 8.81 -8.43
C HIS A 48 -7.30 8.93 -7.19
N ALA A 49 -6.04 8.52 -7.31
CA ALA A 49 -5.05 8.53 -6.23
C ALA A 49 -5.60 7.90 -4.93
N LEU A 50 -6.02 6.65 -5.01
CA LEU A 50 -6.60 5.92 -3.88
C LEU A 50 -6.12 4.47 -3.80
N ALA A 51 -6.18 3.92 -2.59
CA ALA A 51 -6.12 2.49 -2.31
C ALA A 51 -7.44 2.00 -1.74
N MET A 52 -7.87 0.83 -2.16
CA MET A 52 -9.00 0.13 -1.57
C MET A 52 -8.64 -1.34 -1.36
N CYS A 53 -8.82 -1.84 -0.15
CA CYS A 53 -8.62 -3.25 0.19
C CYS A 53 -9.88 -3.84 0.81
N GLN A 54 -10.20 -5.06 0.43
CA GLN A 54 -11.28 -5.84 1.01
C GLN A 54 -10.70 -7.11 1.65
N ILE A 55 -11.13 -7.39 2.88
CA ILE A 55 -10.80 -8.64 3.58
C ILE A 55 -12.02 -9.58 3.54
N SER A 56 -11.78 -10.86 3.29
CA SER A 56 -12.84 -11.88 3.17
C SER A 56 -13.17 -12.52 4.50
N ASP A 57 -12.16 -12.88 5.27
CA ASP A 57 -12.28 -13.55 6.57
C ASP A 57 -11.54 -12.77 7.65
N TYR A 58 -12.26 -12.42 8.74
CA TYR A 58 -11.75 -11.62 9.84
C TYR A 58 -12.48 -11.89 11.16
N THR A 59 -11.81 -11.62 12.28
CA THR A 59 -12.34 -11.83 13.64
C THR A 59 -12.53 -10.53 14.44
N TYR A 60 -12.03 -9.40 13.94
CA TYR A 60 -12.23 -8.11 14.61
C TYR A 60 -13.69 -7.64 14.55
N VAL A 61 -14.06 -6.81 15.51
CA VAL A 61 -15.39 -6.21 15.59
C VAL A 61 -15.33 -4.78 15.08
N VAL A 62 -16.27 -4.44 14.18
CA VAL A 62 -16.42 -3.07 13.67
C VAL A 62 -17.55 -2.38 14.45
N PRO A 63 -17.27 -1.26 15.14
CA PRO A 63 -18.32 -0.50 15.82
C PRO A 63 -19.42 -0.04 14.86
N PRO A 64 -20.69 -0.09 15.27
CA PRO A 64 -21.78 0.45 14.46
C PRO A 64 -21.53 1.92 14.11
N GLY A 65 -21.77 2.28 12.85
CA GLY A 65 -21.60 3.65 12.35
C GLY A 65 -20.15 4.07 12.03
N LEU A 66 -19.16 3.19 12.24
CA LEU A 66 -17.78 3.48 11.82
C LEU A 66 -17.60 3.44 10.29
N PRO A 67 -18.19 2.48 9.55
CA PRO A 67 -18.15 2.52 8.09
C PRO A 67 -18.96 3.71 7.55
N ARG A 68 -18.37 4.41 6.59
CA ARG A 68 -18.98 5.60 5.96
C ARG A 68 -18.93 5.53 4.44
N ASP A 69 -19.82 6.22 3.77
CA ASP A 69 -19.75 6.42 2.34
C ASP A 69 -18.62 7.42 1.97
N GLN A 70 -18.39 7.62 0.69
CA GLN A 70 -17.35 8.54 0.21
C GLN A 70 -17.61 10.02 0.54
N SER A 71 -18.84 10.38 0.85
CA SER A 71 -19.24 11.73 1.30
C SER A 71 -19.09 11.92 2.81
N GLY A 72 -18.73 10.85 3.54
CA GLY A 72 -18.60 10.84 4.99
C GLY A 72 -19.93 10.54 5.72
N GLY A 73 -20.99 10.23 4.97
CA GLY A 73 -22.29 9.85 5.51
C GLY A 73 -22.36 8.39 5.99
N PRO A 74 -23.43 8.04 6.73
CA PRO A 74 -23.64 6.66 7.17
C PRO A 74 -23.91 5.75 5.98
N CYS A 75 -23.48 4.48 6.10
CA CYS A 75 -23.80 3.49 5.09
C CYS A 75 -25.32 3.25 4.99
N PRO A 76 -25.87 3.17 3.77
CA PRO A 76 -27.28 2.89 3.59
C PRO A 76 -27.65 1.48 4.07
N PRO A 77 -28.94 1.24 4.35
CA PRO A 77 -29.43 -0.09 4.72
C PRO A 77 -29.06 -1.14 3.67
N GLY A 78 -28.53 -2.28 4.11
CA GLY A 78 -28.09 -3.39 3.24
C GLY A 78 -26.62 -3.35 2.84
N ALA A 79 -25.89 -2.28 3.15
CA ALA A 79 -24.42 -2.31 3.07
C ALA A 79 -23.87 -3.24 4.15
N GLY A 80 -22.94 -4.11 3.77
CA GLY A 80 -22.27 -5.02 4.70
C GLY A 80 -21.39 -4.28 5.71
N PRO A 81 -21.14 -4.86 6.88
CA PRO A 81 -20.24 -4.28 7.86
C PRO A 81 -18.80 -4.36 7.42
N GLY A 82 -18.13 -3.25 7.46
CA GLY A 82 -16.71 -2.94 7.61
C GLY A 82 -15.64 -3.95 7.24
N ARG A 83 -15.65 -4.46 6.02
CA ARG A 83 -14.52 -5.24 5.49
C ARG A 83 -13.78 -4.54 4.34
N ASP A 84 -14.26 -3.36 3.95
CA ASP A 84 -13.66 -2.55 2.90
C ASP A 84 -12.93 -1.36 3.52
N PHE A 85 -11.63 -1.28 3.28
CA PHE A 85 -10.74 -0.24 3.74
C PHE A 85 -10.39 0.66 2.57
N ARG A 86 -10.39 1.97 2.80
CA ARG A 86 -10.08 2.94 1.76
C ARG A 86 -9.14 4.02 2.29
N LEU A 87 -8.23 4.44 1.43
CA LEU A 87 -7.31 5.55 1.63
C LEU A 87 -7.34 6.40 0.36
N ASP A 88 -7.87 7.61 0.46
CA ASP A 88 -7.78 8.63 -0.58
C ASP A 88 -6.59 9.54 -0.28
N GLN A 89 -5.86 10.00 -1.29
CA GLN A 89 -4.71 10.88 -1.11
C GLN A 89 -5.05 12.08 -0.23
N GLY A 90 -4.24 12.33 0.79
CA GLY A 90 -4.40 13.45 1.73
C GLY A 90 -5.51 13.27 2.77
N GLN A 91 -6.17 12.11 2.82
CA GLN A 91 -7.24 11.82 3.79
C GLN A 91 -6.85 10.66 4.71
N PRO A 92 -7.28 10.69 5.98
CA PRO A 92 -7.13 9.53 6.86
C PRO A 92 -7.79 8.28 6.29
N GLY A 93 -7.15 7.14 6.50
CA GLY A 93 -7.72 5.84 6.13
C GLY A 93 -9.06 5.60 6.84
N TYR A 94 -10.01 4.95 6.17
CA TYR A 94 -11.33 4.68 6.73
C TYR A 94 -11.93 3.37 6.23
N LEU A 95 -12.91 2.87 6.99
CA LEU A 95 -13.80 1.80 6.57
C LEU A 95 -14.89 2.37 5.68
N THR A 96 -15.06 1.81 4.49
CA THR A 96 -16.13 2.22 3.58
C THR A 96 -17.27 1.20 3.56
N CYS A 97 -18.39 1.60 2.98
CA CYS A 97 -19.56 0.72 2.85
C CYS A 97 -19.28 -0.43 1.88
N THR A 98 -19.55 -1.64 2.30
CA THR A 98 -19.41 -2.84 1.46
C THR A 98 -20.71 -3.16 0.77
N TYR A 99 -20.73 -3.17 -0.55
CA TYR A 99 -21.90 -3.54 -1.35
C TYR A 99 -21.76 -4.90 -2.03
N SER A 100 -20.55 -5.27 -2.41
CA SER A 100 -20.24 -6.50 -3.12
C SER A 100 -18.79 -6.91 -2.87
N ALA A 101 -18.40 -8.08 -3.38
CA ALA A 101 -16.98 -8.43 -3.45
C ALA A 101 -16.24 -7.42 -4.33
N LEU A 102 -15.02 -7.05 -3.93
CA LEU A 102 -14.15 -6.20 -4.72
C LEU A 102 -13.92 -6.88 -6.07
N ALA A 103 -14.43 -6.27 -7.13
CA ALA A 103 -14.43 -6.89 -8.45
C ALA A 103 -13.03 -6.83 -9.07
N SER A 104 -12.63 -7.93 -9.71
CA SER A 104 -11.44 -7.97 -10.57
C SER A 104 -11.79 -7.29 -11.91
N GLY A 105 -11.76 -5.95 -11.93
CA GLY A 105 -12.04 -5.20 -13.17
C GLY A 105 -10.89 -5.24 -14.19
N PHE A 106 -9.69 -5.64 -13.77
CA PHE A 106 -8.45 -5.45 -14.53
C PHE A 106 -7.68 -6.75 -14.83
N GLY A 107 -8.31 -7.90 -14.69
CA GLY A 107 -7.68 -9.19 -14.95
C GLY A 107 -7.57 -10.08 -13.69
N PRO A 108 -6.68 -11.08 -13.67
CA PRO A 108 -6.50 -11.95 -12.52
C PRO A 108 -5.84 -11.21 -11.36
N TRP A 109 -6.14 -11.62 -10.13
CA TRP A 109 -5.47 -11.14 -8.93
C TRP A 109 -4.01 -11.62 -8.89
N THR A 110 -3.07 -10.67 -8.88
CA THR A 110 -1.64 -10.98 -8.73
C THR A 110 -1.32 -11.14 -7.24
N THR A 111 -0.60 -12.19 -6.87
CA THR A 111 -0.14 -12.32 -5.49
C THR A 111 0.99 -11.33 -5.21
N LEU A 112 0.85 -10.54 -4.17
CA LEU A 112 1.88 -9.69 -3.61
C LEU A 112 2.52 -10.43 -2.44
N ASP A 113 3.69 -11.01 -2.64
CA ASP A 113 4.39 -11.80 -1.63
C ASP A 113 4.72 -10.96 -0.39
N TYR A 114 4.86 -11.62 0.76
CA TYR A 114 5.26 -10.92 1.99
C TYR A 114 6.62 -10.23 1.83
N GLY A 115 6.71 -9.00 2.31
CA GLY A 115 7.86 -8.13 2.16
C GLY A 115 7.91 -7.38 0.82
N GLN A 116 6.89 -7.52 -0.03
CA GLN A 116 6.78 -6.78 -1.28
C GLN A 116 5.82 -5.60 -1.13
N THR A 117 6.09 -4.57 -1.93
CA THR A 117 5.31 -3.32 -2.00
C THR A 117 4.78 -3.12 -3.41
N GLN A 118 3.53 -2.69 -3.53
CA GLN A 118 2.96 -2.13 -4.75
C GLN A 118 2.61 -0.67 -4.53
N SER A 119 2.89 0.19 -5.51
CA SER A 119 2.62 1.63 -5.40
C SER A 119 2.11 2.22 -6.70
N VAL A 120 1.27 3.25 -6.56
CA VAL A 120 0.83 4.13 -7.64
C VAL A 120 0.86 5.57 -7.12
N GLY A 121 1.62 6.43 -7.78
CA GLY A 121 1.85 7.79 -7.32
C GLY A 121 2.44 7.80 -5.90
N VAL A 122 1.74 8.46 -4.99
CA VAL A 122 2.17 8.61 -3.59
C VAL A 122 1.59 7.56 -2.64
N ILE A 123 0.71 6.69 -3.15
CA ILE A 123 0.08 5.63 -2.34
C ILE A 123 0.82 4.32 -2.57
N ALA A 124 1.23 3.69 -1.49
CA ALA A 124 1.91 2.41 -1.48
C ALA A 124 1.22 1.44 -0.52
N CYS A 125 1.14 0.16 -0.91
CA CYS A 125 0.66 -0.92 -0.07
C CYS A 125 1.75 -1.97 0.14
N ASP A 126 2.01 -2.30 1.39
CA ASP A 126 2.99 -3.28 1.83
C ASP A 126 2.29 -4.56 2.28
N SER A 127 2.73 -5.69 1.75
CA SER A 127 2.26 -7.02 2.15
C SER A 127 3.19 -7.59 3.22
N GLU A 128 2.63 -7.91 4.39
CA GLU A 128 3.36 -8.49 5.52
C GLU A 128 2.60 -9.69 6.10
N PRO A 129 3.28 -10.63 6.80
CA PRO A 129 2.58 -11.70 7.53
C PRO A 129 1.56 -11.16 8.56
N ALA A 130 1.77 -9.92 9.04
CA ALA A 130 0.91 -9.23 9.99
C ALA A 130 -0.25 -8.48 9.35
N GLY A 131 -0.42 -8.56 8.02
CA GLY A 131 -1.51 -7.92 7.26
C GLY A 131 -1.03 -7.04 6.11
N MET A 132 -1.97 -6.30 5.54
CA MET A 132 -1.74 -5.33 4.47
C MET A 132 -1.78 -3.91 5.04
N THR A 133 -0.77 -3.11 4.74
CA THR A 133 -0.72 -1.69 5.13
C THR A 133 -0.66 -0.83 3.88
N CYS A 134 -1.61 0.08 3.70
CA CYS A 134 -1.55 1.07 2.63
C CYS A 134 -1.32 2.45 3.23
N THR A 135 -0.37 3.20 2.67
CA THR A 135 0.10 4.49 3.20
C THR A 135 0.16 5.54 2.09
N ASP A 136 -0.28 6.75 2.38
CA ASP A 136 0.01 7.95 1.58
C ASP A 136 1.33 8.57 2.07
N SER A 137 2.36 8.53 1.25
CA SER A 137 3.70 9.01 1.61
C SER A 137 3.78 10.52 1.79
N THR A 138 2.82 11.28 1.31
CA THR A 138 2.80 12.75 1.42
C THR A 138 2.16 13.24 2.71
N SER A 139 1.11 12.57 3.18
CA SER A 139 0.39 12.94 4.40
C SER A 139 0.75 12.08 5.60
N GLY A 140 1.27 10.87 5.37
CA GLY A 140 1.48 9.85 6.40
C GLY A 140 0.19 9.13 6.81
N HIS A 141 -0.94 9.45 6.21
CA HIS A 141 -2.18 8.74 6.46
C HIS A 141 -2.12 7.30 5.95
N PHE A 142 -2.81 6.41 6.64
CA PHE A 142 -2.76 4.99 6.33
C PHE A 142 -4.01 4.24 6.80
N PHE A 143 -4.16 3.03 6.30
CA PHE A 143 -4.87 1.97 7.00
C PHE A 143 -4.00 0.72 7.03
N ARG A 144 -4.23 -0.11 8.03
CA ARG A 144 -3.71 -1.47 8.12
C ARG A 144 -4.84 -2.43 8.41
N VAL A 145 -4.85 -3.57 7.76
CA VAL A 145 -5.83 -4.63 7.96
C VAL A 145 -5.15 -5.98 8.03
N SER A 146 -5.60 -6.80 8.99
CA SER A 146 -5.24 -8.20 9.15
C SER A 146 -6.48 -9.01 9.52
N HIS A 147 -6.35 -10.34 9.60
CA HIS A 147 -7.44 -11.20 10.06
C HIS A 147 -7.98 -10.80 11.44
N ASP A 148 -7.11 -10.39 12.36
CA ASP A 148 -7.48 -10.21 13.77
C ASP A 148 -7.69 -8.73 14.16
N SER A 149 -7.23 -7.79 13.34
CA SER A 149 -7.24 -6.37 13.71
C SER A 149 -7.17 -5.44 12.50
N TYR A 150 -7.53 -4.18 12.75
CA TYR A 150 -7.27 -3.10 11.81
C TYR A 150 -6.82 -1.83 12.54
N GLN A 151 -6.19 -0.93 11.81
CA GLN A 151 -5.78 0.40 12.26
C GLN A 151 -6.09 1.42 11.16
N LEU A 152 -6.50 2.62 11.58
CA LEU A 152 -6.79 3.75 10.71
C LEU A 152 -6.00 4.95 11.21
N GLY A 153 -5.37 5.71 10.31
CA GLY A 153 -4.55 6.86 10.68
C GLY A 153 -4.41 7.92 9.57
#